data_2a6b27b4c0b178c77634bd1424f5612a
#
_entry.id   2a6b27b4c0b178c77634bd1424f5612a
#
_cell.length_a   1.000
_cell.length_b   1.000
_cell.length_c   1.000
_cell.angle_alpha   90.00
_cell.angle_beta   90.00
_cell.angle_gamma   90.00
#
_symmetry.space_group_name_H-M   'P 1'
#
loop_
_entity.id
_entity.type
_entity.pdbx_description
1 polymer ?
#
loop_
_entity_poly.entity_id
_entity_poly.type
_entity_poly.pdbx_seq_one_letter_code
_entity_poly.pdbx_strand_id
1 'polypeptide(L)'
;MGTAFLSVSRGSRAETTSISVKYDWLMSNGQIGDVVAFANGYFEDVGLEVEFLPGGPNSVTVPPVTTGQALLGQFSDSGQGMLARSAGAPIKMIAAGFRQSPFAYFSLPDKPVQSVQDMVGKRIGTQPTARFVLDALLAKAGIDQSELEIMTVGFDMGPLANDQVDAITAWVTNTKALSILGPDRVTLMQWDAGLPSYANAYFTTDQALTENSEALANFIRAVAKGWTWTHDNPEASVDILVDAYPEMDRDVEKETVAKIIELSFDETTKAQGWGTFDPTIIGDQIATYESVGQFEKDVPSVDDFISTSILDATEADRPKFG
;
A
#
# COMPACT_ATOMS: atom_id res chain seq x y z
N MET A 1 40.72 -39.87 -40.08
CA MET A 1 40.77 -38.94 -38.93
C MET A 1 39.52 -38.06 -38.99
N GLY A 2 38.52 -38.43 -38.23
CA GLY A 2 37.27 -37.68 -38.20
C GLY A 2 37.29 -36.71 -37.01
N THR A 3 37.20 -35.43 -37.32
CA THR A 3 37.12 -34.34 -36.31
C THR A 3 35.66 -34.22 -35.87
N ALA A 4 35.35 -34.64 -34.65
CA ALA A 4 34.04 -34.39 -34.04
C ALA A 4 33.98 -32.95 -33.58
N PHE A 5 33.07 -32.15 -34.17
CA PHE A 5 32.69 -30.84 -33.66
C PHE A 5 31.72 -31.03 -32.50
N LEU A 6 32.17 -30.74 -31.29
CA LEU A 6 31.33 -30.56 -30.12
C LEU A 6 30.60 -29.20 -30.25
N SER A 7 29.33 -29.25 -30.61
CA SER A 7 28.45 -28.09 -30.51
C SER A 7 28.11 -27.87 -29.04
N VAL A 8 28.73 -26.84 -28.44
CA VAL A 8 28.32 -26.30 -27.13
C VAL A 8 26.97 -25.60 -27.33
N SER A 9 25.91 -26.24 -26.88
CA SER A 9 24.60 -25.61 -26.76
C SER A 9 24.74 -24.43 -25.77
N ARG A 10 24.76 -23.18 -26.27
CA ARG A 10 24.54 -22.02 -25.46
C ARG A 10 23.11 -22.13 -24.93
N GLY A 11 22.98 -22.36 -23.62
CA GLY A 11 21.70 -22.25 -22.95
C GLY A 11 21.07 -20.89 -23.29
N SER A 12 19.86 -20.91 -23.83
CA SER A 12 19.06 -19.72 -24.05
C SER A 12 18.90 -19.03 -22.69
N ARG A 13 19.55 -17.87 -22.52
CA ARG A 13 19.23 -16.99 -21.40
C ARG A 13 17.76 -16.62 -21.61
N ALA A 14 16.90 -16.95 -20.64
CA ALA A 14 15.50 -16.52 -20.69
C ALA A 14 15.48 -15.01 -20.97
N GLU A 15 14.61 -14.61 -21.88
CA GLU A 15 14.46 -13.20 -22.25
C GLU A 15 13.96 -12.46 -21.02
N THR A 16 14.74 -11.46 -20.55
CA THR A 16 14.38 -10.66 -19.38
C THR A 16 13.26 -9.70 -19.77
N THR A 17 12.19 -9.66 -19.01
CA THR A 17 11.05 -8.76 -19.22
C THR A 17 11.23 -7.51 -18.37
N SER A 18 11.35 -6.35 -19.02
CA SER A 18 11.41 -5.07 -18.31
C SER A 18 10.01 -4.58 -17.97
N ILE A 19 9.78 -4.20 -16.72
CA ILE A 19 8.52 -3.67 -16.22
C ILE A 19 8.75 -2.44 -15.34
N SER A 20 7.75 -1.56 -15.25
CA SER A 20 7.76 -0.44 -14.29
C SER A 20 6.58 -0.56 -13.33
N VAL A 21 6.81 -0.15 -12.09
CA VAL A 21 5.81 -0.11 -11.00
C VAL A 21 5.61 1.35 -10.57
N LYS A 22 4.38 1.86 -10.68
CA LYS A 22 4.04 3.23 -10.25
C LYS A 22 3.50 3.23 -8.82
N TYR A 23 4.24 3.83 -7.90
CA TYR A 23 3.81 4.08 -6.53
C TYR A 23 3.07 5.41 -6.44
N ASP A 24 2.07 5.50 -5.57
CA ASP A 24 1.36 6.76 -5.30
C ASP A 24 2.11 7.66 -4.33
N TRP A 25 2.99 7.09 -3.53
CA TRP A 25 3.80 7.80 -2.55
C TRP A 25 5.30 7.69 -2.80
N LEU A 26 6.08 8.45 -2.04
CA LEU A 26 7.53 8.32 -1.97
C LEU A 26 7.90 6.93 -1.47
N MET A 27 9.01 6.38 -1.94
CA MET A 27 9.56 5.15 -1.39
C MET A 27 9.90 5.37 0.09
N SER A 28 9.47 4.44 0.92
CA SER A 28 9.59 4.52 2.38
C SER A 28 9.63 3.12 3.00
N ASN A 29 9.60 3.08 4.31
CA ASN A 29 9.47 1.82 5.05
C ASN A 29 8.21 1.00 4.67
N GLY A 30 7.18 1.67 4.15
CA GLY A 30 5.99 1.00 3.62
C GLY A 30 6.27 0.07 2.45
N GLN A 31 7.35 0.25 1.71
CA GLN A 31 7.78 -0.58 0.58
C GLN A 31 9.04 -1.40 0.89
N ILE A 32 9.38 -1.62 2.16
CA ILE A 32 10.62 -2.30 2.57
C ILE A 32 10.79 -3.68 1.92
N GLY A 33 9.70 -4.46 1.78
CA GLY A 33 9.76 -5.77 1.13
C GLY A 33 10.06 -5.69 -0.36
N ASP A 34 9.56 -4.66 -1.05
CA ASP A 34 9.85 -4.41 -2.48
C ASP A 34 11.33 -4.05 -2.67
N VAL A 35 11.86 -3.19 -1.78
CA VAL A 35 13.27 -2.78 -1.77
C VAL A 35 14.18 -3.98 -1.50
N VAL A 36 13.81 -4.82 -0.54
CA VAL A 36 14.52 -6.08 -0.24
C VAL A 36 14.49 -7.03 -1.44
N ALA A 37 13.32 -7.16 -2.11
CA ALA A 37 13.22 -8.00 -3.30
C ALA A 37 14.16 -7.51 -4.40
N PHE A 38 14.25 -6.21 -4.60
CA PHE A 38 15.14 -5.59 -5.57
C PHE A 38 16.61 -5.81 -5.19
N ALA A 39 17.00 -5.47 -3.97
CA ALA A 39 18.39 -5.55 -3.51
C ALA A 39 18.94 -6.98 -3.48
N ASN A 40 18.09 -7.96 -3.19
CA ASN A 40 18.47 -9.37 -3.14
C ASN A 40 18.38 -10.08 -4.50
N GLY A 41 18.07 -9.38 -5.60
CA GLY A 41 18.02 -9.96 -6.95
C GLY A 41 16.81 -10.87 -7.18
N TYR A 42 15.75 -10.78 -6.38
CA TYR A 42 14.60 -11.68 -6.51
C TYR A 42 13.77 -11.43 -7.76
N PHE A 43 13.84 -10.23 -8.33
CA PHE A 43 13.24 -9.93 -9.62
C PHE A 43 14.01 -10.57 -10.77
N GLU A 44 15.33 -10.48 -10.74
CA GLU A 44 16.20 -11.12 -11.72
C GLU A 44 16.09 -12.64 -11.69
N ASP A 45 15.93 -13.23 -10.50
CA ASP A 45 15.72 -14.69 -10.31
C ASP A 45 14.50 -15.20 -11.10
N VAL A 46 13.48 -14.35 -11.29
CA VAL A 46 12.24 -14.67 -12.03
C VAL A 46 12.20 -14.06 -13.43
N GLY A 47 13.33 -13.54 -13.93
CA GLY A 47 13.45 -12.99 -15.27
C GLY A 47 12.83 -11.61 -15.47
N LEU A 48 12.74 -10.81 -14.42
CA LEU A 48 12.26 -9.43 -14.48
C LEU A 48 13.41 -8.43 -14.27
N GLU A 49 13.33 -7.34 -15.02
CA GLU A 49 14.04 -6.09 -14.76
C GLU A 49 13.00 -5.05 -14.33
N VAL A 50 13.06 -4.58 -13.09
CA VAL A 50 12.01 -3.76 -12.49
C VAL A 50 12.50 -2.34 -12.27
N GLU A 51 11.72 -1.36 -12.73
CA GLU A 51 11.89 0.05 -12.42
C GLU A 51 10.82 0.52 -11.44
N PHE A 52 11.23 1.09 -10.31
CA PHE A 52 10.34 1.76 -9.38
C PHE A 52 10.13 3.22 -9.78
N LEU A 53 8.88 3.61 -9.97
CA LEU A 53 8.47 4.98 -10.28
C LEU A 53 7.80 5.60 -9.03
N PRO A 54 8.57 6.26 -8.15
CA PRO A 54 8.02 6.85 -6.93
C PRO A 54 6.94 7.88 -7.21
N GLY A 55 6.06 8.08 -6.24
CA GLY A 55 5.03 9.10 -6.25
C GLY A 55 5.34 10.28 -5.34
N GLY A 56 4.32 10.79 -4.69
CA GLY A 56 4.37 11.90 -3.74
C GLY A 56 3.01 12.55 -3.51
N PRO A 57 2.95 13.65 -2.73
CA PRO A 57 1.68 14.26 -2.30
C PRO A 57 0.69 14.64 -3.41
N ASN A 58 1.19 14.87 -4.63
CA ASN A 58 0.37 15.23 -5.79
C ASN A 58 0.50 14.19 -6.92
N SER A 59 0.91 12.97 -6.60
CA SER A 59 1.12 11.92 -7.60
C SER A 59 -0.22 11.46 -8.18
N VAL A 60 -0.21 11.20 -9.49
CA VAL A 60 -1.29 10.48 -10.17
C VAL A 60 -0.79 9.08 -10.51
N THR A 61 -1.52 8.06 -10.07
CA THR A 61 -1.05 6.66 -10.16
C THR A 61 -1.77 5.87 -11.25
N VAL A 62 -3.05 6.16 -11.48
CA VAL A 62 -3.87 5.45 -12.46
C VAL A 62 -3.44 5.70 -13.91
N PRO A 63 -3.25 6.96 -14.39
CA PRO A 63 -2.91 7.22 -15.79
C PRO A 63 -1.64 6.52 -16.29
N PRO A 64 -0.50 6.48 -15.55
CA PRO A 64 0.68 5.74 -15.99
C PRO A 64 0.41 4.25 -16.23
N VAL A 65 -0.46 3.63 -15.43
CA VAL A 65 -0.80 2.20 -15.57
C VAL A 65 -1.78 2.00 -16.73
N THR A 66 -2.82 2.82 -16.84
CA THR A 66 -3.82 2.68 -17.92
C THR A 66 -3.30 3.05 -19.30
N THR A 67 -2.22 3.82 -19.39
CA THR A 67 -1.55 4.15 -20.66
C THR A 67 -0.41 3.20 -21.01
N GLY A 68 -0.09 2.21 -20.12
CA GLY A 68 0.98 1.25 -20.33
C GLY A 68 2.39 1.81 -20.07
N GLN A 69 2.52 2.98 -19.45
CA GLN A 69 3.80 3.50 -18.97
C GLN A 69 4.34 2.69 -17.79
N ALA A 70 3.45 2.15 -16.97
CA ALA A 70 3.77 1.18 -15.93
C ALA A 70 2.87 -0.06 -16.10
N LEU A 71 3.41 -1.25 -15.81
CA LEU A 71 2.65 -2.50 -15.86
C LEU A 71 1.64 -2.59 -14.72
N LEU A 72 2.04 -2.10 -13.55
CA LEU A 72 1.23 -2.12 -12.34
C LEU A 72 1.48 -0.85 -11.51
N GLY A 73 0.55 -0.58 -10.61
CA GLY A 73 0.67 0.50 -9.64
C GLY A 73 0.40 0.02 -8.22
N GLN A 74 0.67 0.87 -7.25
CA GLN A 74 0.38 0.63 -5.84
C GLN A 74 -0.33 1.87 -5.27
N PHE A 75 -1.51 1.66 -4.68
CA PHE A 75 -2.23 2.66 -3.90
C PHE A 75 -1.86 2.56 -2.42
N SER A 76 -1.85 3.69 -1.73
CA SER A 76 -1.71 3.70 -0.26
C SER A 76 -2.93 3.10 0.45
N ASP A 77 -4.11 3.13 -0.17
CA ASP A 77 -5.35 2.57 0.38
C ASP A 77 -6.21 1.97 -0.74
N SER A 78 -6.86 0.81 -0.48
CA SER A 78 -7.73 0.12 -1.43
C SER A 78 -8.92 0.97 -1.90
N GLY A 79 -9.40 1.90 -1.07
CA GLY A 79 -10.47 2.82 -1.42
C GLY A 79 -10.15 3.72 -2.61
N GLN A 80 -8.89 4.15 -2.77
CA GLN A 80 -8.47 4.93 -3.95
C GLN A 80 -8.73 4.16 -5.26
N GLY A 81 -8.42 2.87 -5.26
CA GLY A 81 -8.66 2.00 -6.40
C GLY A 81 -10.15 1.81 -6.70
N MET A 82 -10.98 1.64 -5.66
CA MET A 82 -12.44 1.52 -5.81
C MET A 82 -13.04 2.77 -6.43
N LEU A 83 -12.65 3.96 -5.96
CA LEU A 83 -13.10 5.24 -6.52
C LEU A 83 -12.64 5.42 -7.98
N ALA A 84 -11.40 5.04 -8.29
CA ALA A 84 -10.89 5.07 -9.65
C ALA A 84 -11.66 4.10 -10.57
N ARG A 85 -11.99 2.89 -10.10
CA ARG A 85 -12.80 1.92 -10.84
C ARG A 85 -14.21 2.45 -11.08
N SER A 86 -14.86 3.02 -10.07
CA SER A 86 -16.16 3.70 -10.19
C SER A 86 -16.12 4.82 -11.23
N ALA A 87 -15.06 5.60 -11.27
CA ALA A 87 -14.87 6.66 -12.26
C ALA A 87 -14.66 6.13 -13.71
N GLY A 88 -14.49 4.81 -13.88
CA GLY A 88 -14.38 4.12 -15.17
C GLY A 88 -12.95 3.70 -15.53
N ALA A 89 -11.99 3.76 -14.61
CA ALA A 89 -10.65 3.23 -14.86
C ALA A 89 -10.71 1.68 -14.99
N PRO A 90 -10.14 1.08 -16.06
CA PRO A 90 -10.18 -0.37 -16.27
C PRO A 90 -9.07 -1.06 -15.47
N ILE A 91 -9.15 -0.98 -14.14
CA ILE A 91 -8.12 -1.48 -13.22
C ILE A 91 -8.69 -2.47 -12.21
N LYS A 92 -7.88 -3.41 -11.75
CA LYS A 92 -8.19 -4.33 -10.66
C LYS A 92 -7.06 -4.41 -9.65
N MET A 93 -7.41 -4.48 -8.39
CA MET A 93 -6.49 -4.83 -7.30
C MET A 93 -6.12 -6.31 -7.40
N ILE A 94 -4.83 -6.61 -7.28
CA ILE A 94 -4.27 -7.97 -7.43
C ILE A 94 -3.54 -8.48 -6.20
N ALA A 95 -3.13 -7.62 -5.29
CA ALA A 95 -2.47 -7.97 -4.02
C ALA A 95 -2.59 -6.84 -2.99
N ALA A 96 -2.48 -7.17 -1.70
CA ALA A 96 -2.40 -6.21 -0.60
C ALA A 96 -1.05 -6.33 0.11
N GLY A 97 -0.33 -5.22 0.22
CA GLY A 97 0.95 -5.18 0.95
C GLY A 97 0.73 -5.22 2.46
N PHE A 98 -0.23 -4.43 2.95
CA PHE A 98 -0.66 -4.41 4.34
C PHE A 98 -2.05 -5.00 4.49
N ARG A 99 -2.19 -5.93 5.44
CA ARG A 99 -3.46 -6.57 5.83
C ARG A 99 -4.38 -5.60 6.56
N GLN A 100 -3.80 -4.62 7.23
CA GLN A 100 -4.50 -3.54 7.90
C GLN A 100 -3.88 -2.21 7.49
N SER A 101 -4.71 -1.26 7.06
CA SER A 101 -4.25 0.08 6.72
C SER A 101 -3.57 0.75 7.92
N PRO A 102 -2.35 1.26 7.78
CA PRO A 102 -1.64 2.00 8.81
C PRO A 102 -2.19 3.42 9.03
N PHE A 103 -3.25 3.79 8.34
CA PHE A 103 -3.81 5.13 8.36
C PHE A 103 -4.49 5.43 9.70
N ALA A 104 -4.18 6.59 10.28
CA ALA A 104 -4.72 7.00 11.56
C ALA A 104 -4.87 8.53 11.65
N TYR A 105 -5.69 8.95 12.61
CA TYR A 105 -5.78 10.34 13.09
C TYR A 105 -5.00 10.46 14.38
N PHE A 106 -4.13 11.45 14.46
CA PHE A 106 -3.34 11.77 15.65
C PHE A 106 -3.82 13.06 16.27
N SER A 107 -3.92 13.08 17.60
CA SER A 107 -4.26 14.25 18.39
C SER A 107 -3.42 14.30 19.66
N LEU A 108 -3.42 15.47 20.34
CA LEU A 108 -2.72 15.65 21.60
C LEU A 108 -3.62 15.31 22.79
N PRO A 109 -3.04 14.95 23.94
CA PRO A 109 -3.81 14.51 25.12
C PRO A 109 -4.77 15.58 25.70
N ASP A 110 -4.49 16.85 25.45
CA ASP A 110 -5.33 17.97 25.91
C ASP A 110 -6.58 18.19 25.03
N LYS A 111 -6.56 17.69 23.78
CA LYS A 111 -7.68 17.76 22.83
C LYS A 111 -7.89 16.40 22.13
N PRO A 112 -8.13 15.32 22.87
CA PRO A 112 -8.10 13.98 22.32
C PRO A 112 -9.20 13.77 21.25
N VAL A 113 -8.85 13.00 20.21
CA VAL A 113 -9.78 12.45 19.21
C VAL A 113 -9.64 10.92 19.28
N GLN A 114 -10.57 10.28 19.98
CA GLN A 114 -10.61 8.83 20.21
C GLN A 114 -11.72 8.14 19.40
N SER A 115 -12.62 8.94 18.82
CA SER A 115 -13.71 8.51 17.97
C SER A 115 -13.96 9.53 16.87
N VAL A 116 -14.74 9.17 15.85
CA VAL A 116 -15.15 10.10 14.79
C VAL A 116 -16.03 11.22 15.37
N GLN A 117 -16.84 10.94 16.39
CA GLN A 117 -17.68 11.91 17.09
C GLN A 117 -16.86 13.01 17.77
N ASP A 118 -15.66 12.70 18.25
CA ASP A 118 -14.77 13.69 18.87
C ASP A 118 -14.22 14.72 17.88
N MET A 119 -14.41 14.52 16.57
CA MET A 119 -13.99 15.45 15.52
C MET A 119 -14.92 16.67 15.40
N VAL A 120 -16.18 16.57 15.91
CA VAL A 120 -17.14 17.66 15.86
C VAL A 120 -16.60 18.91 16.57
N GLY A 121 -16.67 20.06 15.90
CA GLY A 121 -16.16 21.34 16.39
C GLY A 121 -14.64 21.49 16.37
N LYS A 122 -13.90 20.50 15.83
CA LYS A 122 -12.43 20.51 15.76
C LYS A 122 -11.90 20.86 14.37
N ARG A 123 -10.65 21.28 14.32
CA ARG A 123 -9.85 21.49 13.10
C ARG A 123 -9.15 20.18 12.76
N ILE A 124 -9.53 19.56 11.65
CA ILE A 124 -8.97 18.28 11.19
C ILE A 124 -8.08 18.49 9.98
N GLY A 125 -6.79 18.25 10.15
CA GLY A 125 -5.80 18.28 9.08
C GLY A 125 -5.76 16.98 8.31
N THR A 126 -5.96 17.01 6.99
CA THR A 126 -5.84 15.83 6.13
C THR A 126 -5.18 16.16 4.80
N GLN A 127 -4.44 15.19 4.23
CA GLN A 127 -3.87 15.32 2.90
C GLN A 127 -4.97 15.19 1.83
N PRO A 128 -4.82 15.83 0.66
CA PRO A 128 -5.78 15.68 -0.45
C PRO A 128 -6.03 14.21 -0.84
N THR A 129 -4.96 13.40 -0.85
CA THR A 129 -5.00 11.97 -1.18
C THR A 129 -5.71 11.11 -0.13
N ALA A 130 -5.97 11.65 1.06
CA ALA A 130 -6.62 10.97 2.18
C ALA A 130 -8.00 11.54 2.53
N ARG A 131 -8.42 12.61 1.83
CA ARG A 131 -9.67 13.31 2.09
C ARG A 131 -10.89 12.38 2.01
N PHE A 132 -10.92 11.48 1.04
CA PHE A 132 -12.02 10.53 0.86
C PHE A 132 -12.24 9.62 2.07
N VAL A 133 -11.17 9.30 2.83
CA VAL A 133 -11.27 8.51 4.07
C VAL A 133 -12.04 9.29 5.14
N LEU A 134 -11.69 10.57 5.33
CA LEU A 134 -12.41 11.45 6.28
C LEU A 134 -13.87 11.59 5.90
N ASP A 135 -14.14 11.85 4.63
CA ASP A 135 -15.51 12.02 4.12
C ASP A 135 -16.35 10.76 4.36
N ALA A 136 -15.79 9.57 4.11
CA ALA A 136 -16.47 8.30 4.38
C ALA A 136 -16.73 8.07 5.87
N LEU A 137 -15.76 8.37 6.75
CA LEU A 137 -15.91 8.23 8.20
C LEU A 137 -16.97 9.18 8.76
N LEU A 138 -16.97 10.44 8.35
CA LEU A 138 -17.96 11.44 8.76
C LEU A 138 -19.37 11.03 8.31
N ALA A 139 -19.54 10.67 7.04
CA ALA A 139 -20.82 10.26 6.49
C ALA A 139 -21.35 8.99 7.19
N LYS A 140 -20.49 7.99 7.44
CA LYS A 140 -20.84 6.78 8.19
C LYS A 140 -21.26 7.10 9.63
N ALA A 141 -20.64 8.10 10.26
CA ALA A 141 -21.00 8.57 11.61
C ALA A 141 -22.22 9.50 11.64
N GLY A 142 -22.78 9.87 10.48
CA GLY A 142 -23.87 10.82 10.35
C GLY A 142 -23.50 12.26 10.71
N ILE A 143 -22.23 12.63 10.57
CA ILE A 143 -21.69 13.95 10.87
C ILE A 143 -21.58 14.76 9.57
N ASP A 144 -22.20 15.95 9.54
CA ASP A 144 -22.04 16.86 8.40
C ASP A 144 -20.65 17.49 8.42
N GLN A 145 -20.03 17.63 7.25
CA GLN A 145 -18.69 18.22 7.13
C GLN A 145 -18.62 19.67 7.65
N SER A 146 -19.74 20.39 7.67
CA SER A 146 -19.82 21.75 8.24
C SER A 146 -19.72 21.80 9.77
N GLU A 147 -19.81 20.63 10.44
CA GLU A 147 -19.67 20.55 11.91
C GLU A 147 -18.20 20.54 12.37
N LEU A 148 -17.25 20.53 11.44
CA LEU A 148 -15.80 20.59 11.73
C LEU A 148 -15.10 21.48 10.70
N GLU A 149 -13.89 21.95 11.03
CA GLU A 149 -13.04 22.67 10.09
C GLU A 149 -12.03 21.71 9.47
N ILE A 150 -12.09 21.50 8.14
CA ILE A 150 -11.20 20.58 7.43
C ILE A 150 -10.10 21.39 6.75
N MET A 151 -8.86 21.12 7.13
CA MET A 151 -7.68 21.83 6.65
C MET A 151 -6.81 20.90 5.78
N THR A 152 -6.38 21.40 4.64
CA THR A 152 -5.38 20.70 3.82
C THR A 152 -4.01 20.86 4.44
N VAL A 153 -3.35 19.75 4.75
CA VAL A 153 -2.01 19.71 5.33
C VAL A 153 -1.05 18.85 4.48
N GLY A 154 0.25 19.03 4.70
CA GLY A 154 1.30 18.16 4.18
C GLY A 154 1.43 16.88 5.00
N PHE A 155 2.64 16.31 4.98
CA PHE A 155 2.98 15.07 5.67
C PHE A 155 3.72 15.29 7.00
N ASP A 156 4.04 16.54 7.35
CA ASP A 156 4.69 16.87 8.62
C ASP A 156 3.67 17.11 9.73
N MET A 157 4.07 16.88 10.98
CA MET A 157 3.20 17.02 12.15
C MET A 157 3.23 18.41 12.76
N GLY A 158 3.92 19.36 12.14
CA GLY A 158 4.02 20.75 12.60
C GLY A 158 2.67 21.43 12.83
N PRO A 159 1.68 21.30 11.95
CA PRO A 159 0.36 21.88 12.17
C PRO A 159 -0.31 21.42 13.47
N LEU A 160 -0.20 20.16 13.86
CA LEU A 160 -0.72 19.65 15.12
C LEU A 160 0.13 20.12 16.32
N ALA A 161 1.45 20.01 16.22
CA ALA A 161 2.37 20.42 17.29
C ALA A 161 2.28 21.92 17.62
N ASN A 162 1.89 22.76 16.65
CA ASN A 162 1.73 24.22 16.80
C ASN A 162 0.27 24.66 16.97
N ASP A 163 -0.64 23.77 17.34
CA ASP A 163 -2.07 24.04 17.57
C ASP A 163 -2.77 24.74 16.39
N GLN A 164 -2.35 24.44 15.16
CA GLN A 164 -3.04 24.90 13.94
C GLN A 164 -4.21 23.98 13.59
N VAL A 165 -4.09 22.69 13.91
CA VAL A 165 -5.14 21.69 13.84
C VAL A 165 -5.26 20.94 15.15
N ASP A 166 -6.42 20.33 15.44
CA ASP A 166 -6.67 19.57 16.66
C ASP A 166 -6.45 18.05 16.45
N ALA A 167 -6.53 17.60 15.20
CA ALA A 167 -6.09 16.28 14.79
C ALA A 167 -5.51 16.32 13.38
N ILE A 168 -4.62 15.36 13.05
CA ILE A 168 -3.96 15.26 11.75
C ILE A 168 -3.87 13.81 11.29
N THR A 169 -3.98 13.58 9.98
CA THR A 169 -3.83 12.24 9.40
C THR A 169 -2.38 11.90 9.10
N ALA A 170 -1.99 10.67 9.39
CA ALA A 170 -0.73 10.07 8.97
C ALA A 170 -0.80 8.54 9.06
N TRP A 171 0.25 7.88 8.61
CA TRP A 171 0.47 6.48 8.89
C TRP A 171 1.16 6.29 10.24
N VAL A 172 0.75 5.29 11.02
CA VAL A 172 1.41 4.95 12.31
C VAL A 172 2.88 4.55 12.15
N THR A 173 3.29 4.18 10.95
CA THR A 173 4.67 3.85 10.59
C THR A 173 5.53 5.09 10.25
N ASN A 174 4.96 6.30 10.23
CA ASN A 174 5.71 7.55 10.05
C ASN A 174 6.38 8.01 11.36
N THR A 175 7.08 7.10 12.02
CA THR A 175 7.60 7.23 13.39
C THR A 175 8.42 8.49 13.58
N LYS A 176 9.30 8.83 12.63
CA LYS A 176 10.12 10.05 12.66
C LYS A 176 9.25 11.32 12.68
N ALA A 177 8.26 11.43 11.80
CA ALA A 177 7.37 12.59 11.79
C ALA A 177 6.52 12.66 13.06
N LEU A 178 6.04 11.52 13.54
CA LEU A 178 5.21 11.42 14.74
C LEU A 178 5.97 11.69 16.05
N SER A 179 7.31 11.61 16.05
CA SER A 179 8.12 11.78 17.27
C SER A 179 7.96 13.16 17.92
N ILE A 180 7.70 14.21 17.14
CA ILE A 180 7.51 15.57 17.67
C ILE A 180 6.24 15.72 18.51
N LEU A 181 5.27 14.80 18.38
CA LEU A 181 4.02 14.80 19.14
C LEU A 181 4.17 14.17 20.54
N GLY A 182 5.32 13.57 20.80
CA GLY A 182 5.58 12.85 22.05
C GLY A 182 4.92 11.46 22.13
N PRO A 183 5.22 10.71 23.21
CA PRO A 183 4.72 9.35 23.40
C PRO A 183 3.23 9.31 23.82
N ASP A 184 2.72 10.35 24.45
CA ASP A 184 1.34 10.39 24.98
C ASP A 184 0.30 10.83 23.93
N ARG A 185 0.70 10.98 22.66
CA ARG A 185 -0.23 11.30 21.56
C ARG A 185 -1.35 10.28 21.48
N VAL A 186 -2.55 10.75 21.21
CA VAL A 186 -3.73 9.89 20.98
C VAL A 186 -3.76 9.47 19.53
N THR A 187 -4.05 8.19 19.30
CA THR A 187 -4.12 7.58 17.95
C THR A 187 -5.49 6.95 17.75
N LEU A 188 -6.21 7.36 16.72
CA LEU A 188 -7.42 6.72 16.24
C LEU A 188 -7.13 6.07 14.88
N MET A 189 -6.97 4.75 14.84
CA MET A 189 -6.78 4.03 13.59
C MET A 189 -8.03 4.12 12.72
N GLN A 190 -7.87 4.27 11.42
CA GLN A 190 -8.97 4.20 10.45
C GLN A 190 -9.78 2.92 10.62
N TRP A 191 -9.10 1.80 10.85
CA TRP A 191 -9.70 0.50 11.09
C TRP A 191 -10.64 0.52 12.30
N ASP A 192 -10.17 1.04 13.43
CA ASP A 192 -10.93 1.14 14.67
C ASP A 192 -12.06 2.18 14.60
N ALA A 193 -11.88 3.20 13.76
CA ALA A 193 -12.90 4.19 13.43
C ALA A 193 -14.05 3.60 12.58
N GLY A 194 -13.94 2.33 12.17
CA GLY A 194 -14.99 1.58 11.49
C GLY A 194 -14.91 1.59 9.97
N LEU A 195 -13.74 1.89 9.39
CA LEU A 195 -13.49 1.81 7.95
C LEU A 195 -12.30 0.88 7.68
N PRO A 196 -12.48 -0.46 7.78
CA PRO A 196 -11.45 -1.42 7.41
C PRO A 196 -11.04 -1.26 5.94
N SER A 197 -9.74 -1.26 5.68
CA SER A 197 -9.18 -1.22 4.34
C SER A 197 -7.80 -1.87 4.28
N TYR A 198 -7.39 -2.28 3.09
CA TYR A 198 -6.04 -2.73 2.80
C TYR A 198 -5.18 -1.54 2.38
N ALA A 199 -3.88 -1.59 2.70
CA ALA A 199 -2.93 -0.60 2.22
C ALA A 199 -1.84 -1.25 1.35
N ASN A 200 -1.07 -0.41 0.66
CA ASN A 200 -0.16 -0.85 -0.39
C ASN A 200 -0.86 -1.82 -1.36
N ALA A 201 -2.03 -1.41 -1.85
CA ALA A 201 -2.86 -2.21 -2.74
C ALA A 201 -2.28 -2.16 -4.16
N TYR A 202 -1.71 -3.27 -4.61
CA TYR A 202 -1.19 -3.40 -5.97
C TYR A 202 -2.35 -3.60 -6.95
N PHE A 203 -2.28 -2.89 -8.06
CA PHE A 203 -3.29 -2.95 -9.11
C PHE A 203 -2.66 -2.97 -10.50
N THR A 204 -3.41 -3.47 -11.45
CA THR A 204 -3.05 -3.45 -12.88
C THR A 204 -4.32 -3.26 -13.72
N THR A 205 -4.19 -3.21 -15.04
CA THR A 205 -5.35 -3.10 -15.92
C THR A 205 -5.98 -4.46 -16.22
N ASP A 206 -7.28 -4.47 -16.59
CA ASP A 206 -7.99 -5.65 -17.10
C ASP A 206 -7.23 -6.27 -18.30
N GLN A 207 -6.64 -5.43 -19.16
CA GLN A 207 -5.84 -5.87 -20.31
C GLN A 207 -4.55 -6.57 -19.86
N ALA A 208 -3.80 -5.96 -18.94
CA ALA A 208 -2.53 -6.50 -18.49
C ALA A 208 -2.71 -7.84 -17.73
N LEU A 209 -3.83 -8.04 -17.02
CA LEU A 209 -4.18 -9.33 -16.41
C LEU A 209 -4.24 -10.46 -17.43
N THR A 210 -4.63 -10.16 -18.68
CA THR A 210 -4.73 -11.16 -19.76
C THR A 210 -3.43 -11.29 -20.53
N GLU A 211 -2.81 -10.18 -20.88
CA GLU A 211 -1.66 -10.13 -21.79
C GLU A 211 -0.31 -10.30 -21.09
N ASN A 212 -0.21 -9.94 -19.80
CA ASN A 212 1.01 -9.89 -19.03
C ASN A 212 0.94 -10.73 -17.74
N SER A 213 0.04 -11.71 -17.66
CA SER A 213 -0.21 -12.51 -16.45
C SER A 213 1.04 -13.15 -15.87
N GLU A 214 1.97 -13.62 -16.72
CA GLU A 214 3.23 -14.23 -16.27
C GLU A 214 4.16 -13.20 -15.62
N ALA A 215 4.31 -12.01 -16.21
CA ALA A 215 5.12 -10.93 -15.62
C ALA A 215 4.53 -10.45 -14.29
N LEU A 216 3.20 -10.32 -14.19
CA LEU A 216 2.50 -10.00 -12.95
C LEU A 216 2.70 -11.08 -11.88
N ALA A 217 2.59 -12.36 -12.25
CA ALA A 217 2.84 -13.47 -11.35
C ALA A 217 4.29 -13.50 -10.85
N ASN A 218 5.26 -13.28 -11.74
CA ASN A 218 6.67 -13.21 -11.39
C ASN A 218 6.97 -12.03 -10.46
N PHE A 219 6.34 -10.86 -10.70
CA PHE A 219 6.45 -9.74 -9.80
C PHE A 219 5.95 -10.09 -8.39
N ILE A 220 4.74 -10.67 -8.27
CA ILE A 220 4.18 -11.06 -6.97
C ILE A 220 5.03 -12.13 -6.27
N ARG A 221 5.61 -13.11 -6.99
CA ARG A 221 6.56 -14.09 -6.41
C ARG A 221 7.77 -13.41 -5.79
N ALA A 222 8.39 -12.51 -6.53
CA ALA A 222 9.60 -11.79 -6.07
C ALA A 222 9.32 -10.88 -4.87
N VAL A 223 8.25 -10.09 -4.93
CA VAL A 223 7.86 -9.20 -3.83
C VAL A 223 7.46 -9.99 -2.58
N ALA A 224 6.68 -11.07 -2.74
CA ALA A 224 6.32 -11.94 -1.61
C ALA A 224 7.56 -12.55 -0.94
N LYS A 225 8.58 -12.93 -1.71
CA LYS A 225 9.87 -13.41 -1.19
C LYS A 225 10.60 -12.30 -0.42
N GLY A 226 10.57 -11.06 -0.93
CA GLY A 226 11.17 -9.91 -0.27
C GLY A 226 10.49 -9.58 1.06
N TRP A 227 9.16 -9.56 1.09
CA TRP A 227 8.40 -9.32 2.31
C TRP A 227 8.58 -10.43 3.34
N THR A 228 8.57 -11.70 2.93
CA THR A 228 8.83 -12.83 3.85
C THR A 228 10.25 -12.77 4.39
N TRP A 229 11.24 -12.40 3.56
CA TRP A 229 12.61 -12.19 4.04
C TRP A 229 12.70 -11.05 5.06
N THR A 230 11.94 -9.96 4.84
CA THR A 230 11.81 -8.85 5.80
C THR A 230 11.23 -9.29 7.13
N HIS A 231 10.18 -10.14 7.09
CA HIS A 231 9.58 -10.73 8.29
C HIS A 231 10.62 -11.53 9.09
N ASP A 232 11.42 -12.34 8.42
CA ASP A 232 12.39 -13.23 9.06
C ASP A 232 13.69 -12.51 9.45
N ASN A 233 14.00 -11.36 8.83
CA ASN A 233 15.25 -10.62 8.99
C ASN A 233 14.99 -9.10 9.15
N PRO A 234 14.23 -8.65 10.15
CA PRO A 234 13.75 -7.27 10.25
C PRO A 234 14.89 -6.23 10.29
N GLU A 235 15.93 -6.44 11.12
CA GLU A 235 17.02 -5.47 11.21
C GLU A 235 17.86 -5.38 9.92
N ALA A 236 18.13 -6.53 9.29
CA ALA A 236 18.88 -6.55 8.04
C ALA A 236 18.07 -5.94 6.87
N SER A 237 16.74 -6.04 6.90
CA SER A 237 15.88 -5.37 5.91
C SER A 237 15.91 -3.86 6.06
N VAL A 238 16.00 -3.33 7.27
CA VAL A 238 16.20 -1.90 7.53
C VAL A 238 17.57 -1.46 7.00
N ASP A 239 18.62 -2.26 7.19
CA ASP A 239 19.94 -1.93 6.65
C ASP A 239 19.89 -1.80 5.12
N ILE A 240 19.23 -2.72 4.42
CA ILE A 240 19.02 -2.66 2.96
C ILE A 240 18.20 -1.42 2.57
N LEU A 241 17.13 -1.12 3.29
CA LEU A 241 16.27 0.04 3.02
C LEU A 241 17.06 1.35 3.12
N VAL A 242 17.81 1.53 4.22
CA VAL A 242 18.57 2.77 4.46
C VAL A 242 19.77 2.89 3.52
N ASP A 243 20.38 1.78 3.11
CA ASP A 243 21.45 1.82 2.11
C ASP A 243 20.89 2.25 0.72
N ALA A 244 19.66 1.89 0.39
CA ALA A 244 18.98 2.33 -0.84
C ALA A 244 18.44 3.77 -0.74
N TYR A 245 18.02 4.20 0.45
CA TYR A 245 17.41 5.51 0.74
C TYR A 245 18.07 6.17 1.96
N PRO A 246 19.25 6.80 1.79
CA PRO A 246 20.08 7.31 2.89
C PRO A 246 19.48 8.49 3.68
N GLU A 247 18.38 9.08 3.19
CA GLU A 247 17.62 10.12 3.91
C GLU A 247 16.80 9.55 5.07
N MET A 248 16.59 8.22 5.13
CA MET A 248 15.92 7.55 6.22
C MET A 248 16.86 7.38 7.42
N ASP A 249 16.27 7.44 8.61
CA ASP A 249 16.99 7.29 9.87
C ASP A 249 16.98 5.83 10.31
N ARG A 250 18.15 5.21 10.31
CA ARG A 250 18.32 3.77 10.59
C ARG A 250 17.75 3.35 11.97
N ASP A 251 17.96 4.16 13.00
CA ASP A 251 17.53 3.81 14.35
C ASP A 251 15.99 3.92 14.45
N VAL A 252 15.41 4.94 13.83
CA VAL A 252 13.96 5.09 13.73
C VAL A 252 13.32 3.96 12.94
N GLU A 253 13.92 3.54 11.82
CA GLU A 253 13.38 2.46 11.00
C GLU A 253 13.47 1.09 11.72
N LYS A 254 14.52 0.86 12.53
CA LYS A 254 14.63 -0.34 13.39
C LYS A 254 13.53 -0.40 14.46
N GLU A 255 13.13 0.74 15.02
CA GLU A 255 11.99 0.79 15.95
C GLU A 255 10.65 0.56 15.23
N THR A 256 10.56 0.92 13.95
CA THR A 256 9.31 0.90 13.18
C THR A 256 9.04 -0.44 12.49
N VAL A 257 10.08 -1.18 12.10
CA VAL A 257 9.94 -2.38 11.25
C VAL A 257 9.05 -3.46 11.87
N ALA A 258 9.05 -3.61 13.19
CA ALA A 258 8.17 -4.56 13.88
C ALA A 258 6.69 -4.22 13.66
N LYS A 259 6.33 -2.93 13.65
CA LYS A 259 4.96 -2.48 13.36
C LYS A 259 4.58 -2.68 11.91
N ILE A 260 5.51 -2.52 10.99
CA ILE A 260 5.30 -2.81 9.56
C ILE A 260 4.99 -4.30 9.36
N ILE A 261 5.75 -5.17 10.02
CA ILE A 261 5.53 -6.62 9.97
C ILE A 261 4.16 -6.97 10.56
N GLU A 262 3.81 -6.44 11.72
CA GLU A 262 2.48 -6.64 12.35
C GLU A 262 1.32 -6.27 11.40
N LEU A 263 1.44 -5.16 10.67
CA LEU A 263 0.41 -4.70 9.74
C LEU A 263 0.36 -5.50 8.44
N SER A 264 1.48 -6.11 8.03
CA SER A 264 1.61 -6.82 6.75
C SER A 264 1.27 -8.30 6.86
N PHE A 265 1.38 -8.89 8.05
CA PHE A 265 1.29 -10.32 8.26
C PHE A 265 0.26 -10.67 9.35
N ASP A 266 -0.57 -11.67 9.05
CA ASP A 266 -1.56 -12.25 9.93
C ASP A 266 -1.67 -13.77 9.69
N GLU A 267 -2.59 -14.46 10.35
CA GLU A 267 -2.81 -15.89 10.15
C GLU A 267 -3.19 -16.25 8.71
N THR A 268 -3.82 -15.32 7.97
CA THR A 268 -4.16 -15.55 6.55
C THR A 268 -2.92 -15.55 5.68
N THR A 269 -2.06 -14.54 5.82
CA THR A 269 -0.81 -14.46 5.06
C THR A 269 0.18 -15.54 5.49
N LYS A 270 0.15 -15.98 6.74
CA LYS A 270 0.89 -17.15 7.22
C LYS A 270 0.52 -18.41 6.45
N ALA A 271 -0.78 -18.65 6.26
CA ALA A 271 -1.29 -19.84 5.58
C ALA A 271 -1.17 -19.75 4.05
N GLN A 272 -1.42 -18.58 3.46
CA GLN A 272 -1.58 -18.38 2.01
C GLN A 272 -0.43 -17.60 1.36
N GLY A 273 0.50 -17.06 2.17
CA GLY A 273 1.60 -16.20 1.71
C GLY A 273 1.22 -14.72 1.62
N TRP A 274 2.22 -13.86 1.62
CA TRP A 274 2.05 -12.42 1.53
C TRP A 274 1.29 -12.01 0.26
N GLY A 275 0.62 -10.88 0.31
CA GLY A 275 -0.16 -10.30 -0.80
C GLY A 275 -1.64 -10.69 -0.77
N THR A 276 -2.02 -11.72 0.00
CA THR A 276 -3.39 -12.21 0.10
C THR A 276 -4.32 -11.15 0.72
N PHE A 277 -5.54 -11.08 0.22
CA PHE A 277 -6.62 -10.25 0.77
C PHE A 277 -7.94 -11.04 0.80
N ASP A 278 -8.90 -10.56 1.61
CA ASP A 278 -10.22 -11.16 1.74
C ASP A 278 -11.24 -10.36 0.90
N PRO A 279 -11.87 -10.98 -0.12
CA PRO A 279 -12.91 -10.34 -0.91
C PRO A 279 -14.09 -9.81 -0.07
N THR A 280 -14.37 -10.39 1.10
CA THR A 280 -15.44 -9.93 1.99
C THR A 280 -15.16 -8.53 2.54
N ILE A 281 -13.92 -8.26 2.97
CA ILE A 281 -13.52 -6.92 3.45
C ILE A 281 -13.64 -5.88 2.32
N ILE A 282 -13.29 -6.27 1.09
CA ILE A 282 -13.49 -5.41 -0.10
C ILE A 282 -14.99 -5.14 -0.32
N GLY A 283 -15.83 -6.16 -0.22
CA GLY A 283 -17.28 -6.01 -0.35
C GLY A 283 -17.88 -5.09 0.72
N ASP A 284 -17.46 -5.24 1.96
CA ASP A 284 -17.89 -4.39 3.08
C ASP A 284 -17.43 -2.93 2.90
N GLN A 285 -16.23 -2.73 2.35
CA GLN A 285 -15.72 -1.39 2.04
C GLN A 285 -16.51 -0.75 0.89
N ILE A 286 -16.81 -1.49 -0.18
CA ILE A 286 -17.66 -1.04 -1.29
C ILE A 286 -19.05 -0.65 -0.77
N ALA A 287 -19.69 -1.52 0.02
CA ALA A 287 -21.01 -1.25 0.60
C ALA A 287 -21.00 -0.02 1.52
N THR A 288 -19.94 0.17 2.28
CA THR A 288 -19.77 1.38 3.11
C THR A 288 -19.68 2.62 2.22
N TYR A 289 -18.85 2.63 1.20
CA TYR A 289 -18.68 3.78 0.30
C TYR A 289 -19.95 4.08 -0.50
N GLU A 290 -20.69 3.06 -0.93
CA GLU A 290 -22.00 3.21 -1.57
C GLU A 290 -23.01 3.88 -0.60
N SER A 291 -23.11 3.37 0.64
CA SER A 291 -24.05 3.87 1.63
C SER A 291 -23.86 5.34 2.00
N VAL A 292 -22.64 5.85 1.85
CA VAL A 292 -22.27 7.24 2.14
C VAL A 292 -22.09 8.11 0.89
N GLY A 293 -22.43 7.57 -0.30
CA GLY A 293 -22.39 8.34 -1.54
C GLY A 293 -21.00 8.72 -2.05
N GLN A 294 -19.98 7.90 -1.76
CA GLN A 294 -18.61 8.17 -2.20
C GLN A 294 -18.38 7.92 -3.69
N PHE A 295 -19.20 7.09 -4.32
CA PHE A 295 -19.07 6.79 -5.75
C PHE A 295 -19.76 7.86 -6.59
N GLU A 296 -18.99 8.50 -7.48
CA GLU A 296 -19.50 9.52 -8.40
C GLU A 296 -20.30 8.95 -9.56
N LYS A 297 -20.05 7.68 -9.91
CA LYS A 297 -20.67 6.97 -11.04
C LYS A 297 -21.15 5.59 -10.57
N ASP A 298 -20.77 4.55 -11.32
CA ASP A 298 -21.20 3.19 -11.06
C ASP A 298 -20.55 2.63 -9.78
N VAL A 299 -21.34 1.92 -8.96
CA VAL A 299 -20.82 1.17 -7.83
C VAL A 299 -20.15 -0.09 -8.37
N PRO A 300 -18.85 -0.29 -8.20
CA PRO A 300 -18.20 -1.50 -8.69
C PRO A 300 -18.65 -2.71 -7.87
N SER A 301 -18.88 -3.86 -8.50
CA SER A 301 -18.93 -5.12 -7.76
C SER A 301 -17.54 -5.51 -7.26
N VAL A 302 -17.49 -6.48 -6.34
CA VAL A 302 -16.22 -7.03 -5.88
C VAL A 302 -15.40 -7.56 -7.06
N ASP A 303 -16.03 -8.35 -7.94
CA ASP A 303 -15.36 -8.93 -9.13
C ASP A 303 -14.94 -7.88 -10.17
N ASP A 304 -15.59 -6.72 -10.20
CA ASP A 304 -15.14 -5.61 -11.05
C ASP A 304 -13.84 -5.00 -10.54
N PHE A 305 -13.66 -4.94 -9.23
CA PHE A 305 -12.52 -4.23 -8.62
C PHE A 305 -11.34 -5.13 -8.30
N ILE A 306 -11.53 -6.41 -8.00
CA ILE A 306 -10.41 -7.32 -7.65
C ILE A 306 -10.21 -8.43 -8.69
N SER A 307 -9.00 -9.03 -8.64
CA SER A 307 -8.71 -10.32 -9.26
C SER A 307 -7.78 -11.12 -8.35
N THR A 308 -8.18 -12.35 -8.00
CA THR A 308 -7.33 -13.30 -7.26
C THR A 308 -6.45 -14.13 -8.18
N SER A 309 -6.64 -14.05 -9.49
CA SER A 309 -6.00 -14.95 -10.47
C SER A 309 -4.47 -15.02 -10.37
N ILE A 310 -3.82 -13.89 -10.05
CA ILE A 310 -2.37 -13.83 -9.88
C ILE A 310 -1.96 -14.46 -8.54
N LEU A 311 -2.73 -14.23 -7.48
CA LEU A 311 -2.49 -14.86 -6.17
C LEU A 311 -2.70 -16.37 -6.24
N ASP A 312 -3.75 -16.83 -6.93
CA ASP A 312 -4.05 -18.26 -7.13
C ASP A 312 -2.92 -18.94 -7.93
N ALA A 313 -2.47 -18.29 -9.01
CA ALA A 313 -1.36 -18.80 -9.85
C ALA A 313 0.00 -18.85 -9.13
N THR A 314 0.15 -18.12 -8.03
CA THR A 314 1.41 -18.01 -7.26
C THR A 314 1.32 -18.62 -5.87
N GLU A 315 0.21 -19.23 -5.49
CA GLU A 315 -0.03 -19.73 -4.13
C GLU A 315 1.04 -20.73 -3.67
N ALA A 316 1.43 -21.65 -4.56
CA ALA A 316 2.45 -22.67 -4.25
C ALA A 316 3.86 -22.10 -4.11
N ASP A 317 4.13 -20.95 -4.76
CA ASP A 317 5.46 -20.35 -4.86
C ASP A 317 5.69 -19.24 -3.83
N ARG A 318 4.59 -18.66 -3.30
CA ARG A 318 4.70 -17.61 -2.28
C ARG A 318 5.11 -18.24 -0.94
N PRO A 319 6.22 -17.76 -0.31
CA PRO A 319 6.69 -18.34 0.94
C PRO A 319 5.60 -18.28 2.02
N LYS A 320 5.50 -19.36 2.79
CA LYS A 320 4.71 -19.45 4.02
C LYS A 320 5.65 -19.22 5.19
N PHE A 321 5.15 -18.66 6.28
CA PHE A 321 5.93 -18.39 7.48
C PHE A 321 5.20 -18.91 8.71
N GLY A 322 5.97 -19.28 9.77
CA GLY A 322 5.37 -19.77 11.01
C GLY A 322 6.29 -20.59 11.81
#